data_a0fd98d61344ebd763e10e29a7134ea7
#
_entry.id   a0fd98d61344ebd763e10e29a7134ea7
#
_cell.length_a   1.000
_cell.length_b   1.000
_cell.length_c   1.000
_cell.angle_alpha   90.00
_cell.angle_beta   90.00
_cell.angle_gamma   90.00
#
_symmetry.space_group_name_H-M   'P 1'
#
loop_
_entity.id
_entity.type
_entity.pdbx_description
1 polymer ?
#
loop_
_entity_poly.entity_id
_entity_poly.type
_entity_poly.pdbx_seq_one_letter_code
_entity_poly.pdbx_strand_id
1 'polypeptide(L)'
;MIAYNEAEKIDAAVSSVLWADEIVVADSGSTDGTAERATALGARVVQIPFQGFGDLRNKAIAQCTGDWIFSLDSDERCTAPVRDEILALIANNPPSDVYRVPRRSYMMGRWIKGSGWYPNFRQPQLFKNGAMRYTLEPVHEGYENLSGKPIGVLANAIWQFPFRNIEEVIHKMNRYSSLGVPKIAHKKVSMASAFGHGLWSFIKHYIFKKGFIDGWAGFVIAFGNFEGTFYRYAKRYEQNQNWQPPQSEPLRRENR
;
A
#
# COMPACT_ATOMS: atom_id res chain seq x y z
N MET A 1 1.05 -8.82 -10.86
CA MET A 1 1.15 -8.56 -9.40
C MET A 1 2.60 -8.32 -9.03
N ILE A 2 2.86 -7.62 -7.91
CA ILE A 2 4.19 -7.55 -7.27
C ILE A 2 4.11 -8.23 -5.91
N ALA A 3 5.17 -8.95 -5.50
CA ALA A 3 5.17 -9.70 -4.25
C ALA A 3 6.53 -9.66 -3.53
N TYR A 4 6.49 -9.68 -2.20
CA TYR A 4 7.62 -9.89 -1.32
C TYR A 4 7.15 -10.42 0.04
N ASN A 5 7.37 -11.70 0.31
CA ASN A 5 6.94 -12.41 1.53
C ASN A 5 5.42 -12.26 1.80
N GLU A 6 4.62 -12.70 0.83
CA GLU A 6 3.15 -12.64 0.85
C GLU A 6 2.50 -14.02 0.76
N ALA A 7 3.17 -15.09 1.25
CA ALA A 7 2.69 -16.48 1.16
C ALA A 7 1.26 -16.68 1.67
N GLU A 8 0.87 -15.94 2.70
CA GLU A 8 -0.48 -16.06 3.28
C GLU A 8 -1.58 -15.36 2.45
N LYS A 9 -1.19 -14.45 1.53
CA LYS A 9 -2.14 -13.66 0.76
C LYS A 9 -2.17 -14.00 -0.72
N ILE A 10 -1.04 -14.50 -1.25
CA ILE A 10 -0.84 -14.67 -2.69
C ILE A 10 -1.84 -15.64 -3.32
N ASP A 11 -2.20 -16.73 -2.64
CA ASP A 11 -3.12 -17.73 -3.17
C ASP A 11 -4.48 -17.12 -3.53
N ALA A 12 -5.04 -16.36 -2.60
CA ALA A 12 -6.34 -15.76 -2.81
C ALA A 12 -6.29 -14.61 -3.85
N ALA A 13 -5.15 -13.91 -3.98
CA ALA A 13 -4.95 -12.90 -5.02
C ALA A 13 -4.92 -13.55 -6.40
N VAL A 14 -4.05 -14.53 -6.60
CA VAL A 14 -3.90 -15.27 -7.87
C VAL A 14 -5.21 -15.97 -8.24
N SER A 15 -5.84 -16.69 -7.28
CA SER A 15 -7.12 -17.38 -7.53
C SER A 15 -8.23 -16.43 -7.98
N SER A 16 -8.22 -15.18 -7.57
CA SER A 16 -9.24 -14.20 -7.95
C SER A 16 -9.13 -13.73 -9.42
N VAL A 17 -8.04 -14.04 -10.10
CA VAL A 17 -7.76 -13.61 -11.49
C VAL A 17 -7.41 -14.76 -12.43
N LEU A 18 -7.76 -16.01 -12.08
CA LEU A 18 -7.57 -17.19 -12.96
C LEU A 18 -8.37 -17.11 -14.28
N TRP A 19 -9.23 -16.12 -14.43
CA TRP A 19 -9.97 -15.82 -15.65
C TRP A 19 -9.15 -15.03 -16.69
N ALA A 20 -7.98 -14.48 -16.30
CA ALA A 20 -7.08 -13.78 -17.21
C ALA A 20 -6.25 -14.78 -18.04
N ASP A 21 -5.91 -14.39 -19.28
CA ASP A 21 -5.13 -15.23 -20.20
C ASP A 21 -3.69 -15.47 -19.68
N GLU A 22 -3.15 -14.51 -18.92
CA GLU A 22 -1.82 -14.56 -18.34
C GLU A 22 -1.81 -13.95 -16.92
N ILE A 23 -1.11 -14.59 -16.00
CA ILE A 23 -0.86 -14.06 -14.66
C ILE A 23 0.65 -13.96 -14.45
N VAL A 24 1.14 -12.73 -14.29
CA VAL A 24 2.54 -12.44 -13.99
C VAL A 24 2.69 -11.99 -12.55
N VAL A 25 3.56 -12.65 -11.80
CA VAL A 25 3.96 -12.26 -10.44
C VAL A 25 5.42 -11.87 -10.44
N ALA A 26 5.71 -10.59 -10.24
CA ALA A 26 7.07 -10.11 -10.03
C ALA A 26 7.42 -10.26 -8.55
N ASP A 27 8.25 -11.23 -8.25
CA ASP A 27 8.74 -11.51 -6.90
C ASP A 27 10.08 -10.82 -6.67
N SER A 28 10.22 -10.15 -5.53
CA SER A 28 11.45 -9.41 -5.19
C SER A 28 12.35 -10.15 -4.17
N GLY A 29 12.41 -11.46 -4.29
CA GLY A 29 13.26 -12.30 -3.46
C GLY A 29 12.57 -12.81 -2.21
N SER A 30 11.33 -13.28 -2.32
CA SER A 30 10.60 -13.91 -1.21
C SER A 30 11.30 -15.19 -0.73
N THR A 31 11.22 -15.44 0.57
CA THR A 31 11.81 -16.59 1.26
C THR A 31 10.78 -17.42 2.03
N ASP A 32 9.50 -17.08 1.92
CA ASP A 32 8.40 -17.66 2.69
C ASP A 32 7.52 -18.64 1.89
N GLY A 33 7.92 -18.99 0.64
CA GLY A 33 7.14 -19.85 -0.23
C GLY A 33 6.14 -19.10 -1.14
N THR A 34 6.19 -17.77 -1.19
CA THR A 34 5.32 -16.95 -2.06
C THR A 34 5.42 -17.36 -3.52
N ALA A 35 6.64 -17.49 -4.05
CA ALA A 35 6.90 -17.80 -5.46
C ALA A 35 6.38 -19.19 -5.84
N GLU A 36 6.64 -20.18 -5.01
CA GLU A 36 6.20 -21.56 -5.20
C GLU A 36 4.67 -21.67 -5.21
N ARG A 37 4.01 -20.99 -4.29
CA ARG A 37 2.52 -20.96 -4.19
C ARG A 37 1.91 -20.32 -5.43
N ALA A 38 2.43 -19.16 -5.86
CA ALA A 38 1.95 -18.49 -7.07
C ALA A 38 2.13 -19.37 -8.31
N THR A 39 3.29 -20.04 -8.44
CA THR A 39 3.56 -20.97 -9.55
C THR A 39 2.62 -22.17 -9.54
N ALA A 40 2.33 -22.75 -8.37
CA ALA A 40 1.40 -23.86 -8.23
C ALA A 40 -0.03 -23.53 -8.68
N LEU A 41 -0.41 -22.25 -8.64
CA LEU A 41 -1.68 -21.74 -9.15
C LEU A 41 -1.66 -21.31 -10.63
N GLY A 42 -0.55 -21.58 -11.34
CA GLY A 42 -0.42 -21.28 -12.76
C GLY A 42 0.10 -19.88 -13.09
N ALA A 43 0.53 -19.10 -12.11
CA ALA A 43 1.16 -17.82 -12.38
C ALA A 43 2.61 -18.00 -12.89
N ARG A 44 3.00 -17.16 -13.84
CA ARG A 44 4.39 -17.03 -14.25
C ARG A 44 5.12 -16.09 -13.29
N VAL A 45 5.98 -16.65 -12.45
CA VAL A 45 6.77 -15.88 -11.48
C VAL A 45 8.07 -15.42 -12.12
N VAL A 46 8.38 -14.12 -11.97
CA VAL A 46 9.61 -13.50 -12.45
C VAL A 46 10.34 -12.86 -11.28
N GLN A 47 11.61 -13.25 -11.08
CA GLN A 47 12.45 -12.67 -10.03
C GLN A 47 12.98 -11.31 -10.47
N ILE A 48 12.60 -10.25 -9.74
CA ILE A 48 12.99 -8.86 -10.03
C ILE A 48 13.52 -8.22 -8.75
N PRO A 49 14.79 -7.84 -8.68
CA PRO A 49 15.34 -7.13 -7.52
C PRO A 49 14.60 -5.83 -7.25
N PHE A 50 14.29 -5.58 -5.98
CA PHE A 50 13.57 -4.36 -5.56
C PHE A 50 14.46 -3.12 -5.68
N GLN A 51 14.10 -2.19 -6.55
CA GLN A 51 14.73 -0.87 -6.71
C GLN A 51 13.72 0.28 -6.49
N GLY A 52 12.54 -0.03 -5.96
CA GLY A 52 11.43 0.87 -5.74
C GLY A 52 10.14 0.30 -6.35
N PHE A 53 9.00 0.74 -5.82
CA PHE A 53 7.70 0.18 -6.24
C PHE A 53 7.40 0.50 -7.71
N GLY A 54 7.66 1.73 -8.17
CA GLY A 54 7.43 2.12 -9.57
C GLY A 54 8.29 1.32 -10.54
N ASP A 55 9.57 1.12 -10.23
CA ASP A 55 10.49 0.30 -11.03
C ASP A 55 10.03 -1.16 -11.09
N LEU A 56 9.71 -1.76 -9.94
CA LEU A 56 9.24 -3.15 -9.86
C LEU A 56 7.95 -3.36 -10.68
N ARG A 57 6.98 -2.43 -10.57
CA ARG A 57 5.74 -2.48 -11.35
C ARG A 57 5.99 -2.34 -12.85
N ASN A 58 6.83 -1.39 -13.27
CA ASN A 58 7.17 -1.21 -14.68
C ASN A 58 7.87 -2.44 -15.27
N LYS A 59 8.79 -3.05 -14.51
CA LYS A 59 9.45 -4.28 -14.92
C LYS A 59 8.48 -5.47 -14.97
N ALA A 60 7.52 -5.55 -14.06
CA ALA A 60 6.44 -6.54 -14.09
C ALA A 60 5.55 -6.37 -15.33
N ILE A 61 5.16 -5.13 -15.64
CA ILE A 61 4.37 -4.79 -16.82
C ILE A 61 5.09 -5.19 -18.11
N ALA A 62 6.39 -4.94 -18.19
CA ALA A 62 7.21 -5.31 -19.35
C ALA A 62 7.30 -6.82 -19.59
N GLN A 63 6.92 -7.64 -18.61
CA GLN A 63 6.84 -9.09 -18.77
C GLN A 63 5.47 -9.56 -19.31
N CYS A 64 4.47 -8.69 -19.32
CA CYS A 64 3.13 -9.04 -19.76
C CYS A 64 3.03 -9.00 -21.29
N THR A 65 2.32 -9.98 -21.87
CA THR A 65 2.14 -10.11 -23.32
C THR A 65 0.74 -9.69 -23.78
N GLY A 66 -0.23 -9.58 -22.87
CA GLY A 66 -1.60 -9.22 -23.17
C GLY A 66 -1.80 -7.77 -23.60
N ASP A 67 -2.85 -7.49 -24.34
CA ASP A 67 -3.23 -6.14 -24.80
C ASP A 67 -3.69 -5.23 -23.65
N TRP A 68 -4.30 -5.82 -22.63
CA TRP A 68 -4.76 -5.13 -21.43
C TRP A 68 -4.07 -5.69 -20.19
N ILE A 69 -3.74 -4.82 -19.27
CA ILE A 69 -3.09 -5.16 -18.01
C ILE A 69 -4.00 -4.78 -16.85
N PHE A 70 -4.30 -5.75 -15.99
CA PHE A 70 -4.96 -5.54 -14.71
C PHE A 70 -3.93 -5.67 -13.59
N SER A 71 -3.47 -4.54 -13.06
CA SER A 71 -2.51 -4.48 -11.95
C SER A 71 -3.22 -4.71 -10.62
N LEU A 72 -2.93 -5.83 -9.97
CA LEU A 72 -3.50 -6.23 -8.69
C LEU A 72 -2.37 -6.49 -7.69
N ASP A 73 -2.52 -6.04 -6.44
CA ASP A 73 -1.57 -6.32 -5.37
C ASP A 73 -1.91 -7.65 -4.65
N SER A 74 -0.95 -8.23 -3.95
CA SER A 74 -1.13 -9.50 -3.23
C SER A 74 -2.20 -9.43 -2.12
N ASP A 75 -2.46 -8.24 -1.58
CA ASP A 75 -3.51 -8.00 -0.59
C ASP A 75 -4.88 -7.65 -1.20
N GLU A 76 -5.00 -7.71 -2.54
CA GLU A 76 -6.21 -7.39 -3.28
C GLU A 76 -6.87 -8.63 -3.89
N ARG A 77 -8.18 -8.56 -4.13
CA ARG A 77 -8.99 -9.62 -4.75
C ARG A 77 -9.89 -9.01 -5.82
N CYS A 78 -9.82 -9.54 -7.03
CA CYS A 78 -10.80 -9.27 -8.06
C CYS A 78 -12.14 -9.89 -7.67
N THR A 79 -13.21 -9.11 -7.75
CA THR A 79 -14.57 -9.63 -7.52
C THR A 79 -15.23 -10.05 -8.84
N ALA A 80 -16.20 -10.96 -8.81
CA ALA A 80 -16.92 -11.35 -10.02
C ALA A 80 -17.53 -10.14 -10.77
N PRO A 81 -18.17 -9.15 -10.11
CA PRO A 81 -18.65 -7.96 -10.80
C PRO A 81 -17.55 -7.14 -11.49
N VAL A 82 -16.34 -7.05 -10.89
CA VAL A 82 -15.20 -6.35 -11.53
C VAL A 82 -14.71 -7.13 -12.74
N ARG A 83 -14.56 -8.45 -12.62
CA ARG A 83 -14.20 -9.32 -13.77
C ARG A 83 -15.15 -9.11 -14.93
N ASP A 84 -16.46 -9.21 -14.67
CA ASP A 84 -17.49 -9.13 -15.71
C ASP A 84 -17.51 -7.74 -16.36
N GLU A 85 -17.32 -6.68 -15.57
CA GLU A 85 -17.20 -5.31 -16.07
C GLU A 85 -15.94 -5.13 -16.94
N ILE A 86 -14.78 -5.67 -16.52
CA ILE A 86 -13.54 -5.62 -17.32
C ILE A 86 -13.73 -6.33 -18.65
N LEU A 87 -14.24 -7.57 -18.64
CA LEU A 87 -14.44 -8.35 -19.85
C LEU A 87 -15.42 -7.67 -20.82
N ALA A 88 -16.52 -7.14 -20.32
CA ALA A 88 -17.48 -6.39 -21.11
C ALA A 88 -16.88 -5.09 -21.69
N LEU A 89 -16.07 -4.40 -20.88
CA LEU A 89 -15.43 -3.15 -21.28
C LEU A 89 -14.42 -3.37 -22.42
N ILE A 90 -13.50 -4.32 -22.27
CA ILE A 90 -12.46 -4.57 -23.29
C ILE A 90 -13.04 -5.11 -24.61
N ALA A 91 -14.16 -5.86 -24.55
CA ALA A 91 -14.84 -6.39 -25.73
C ALA A 91 -15.52 -5.29 -26.58
N ASN A 92 -15.85 -4.13 -26.01
CA ASN A 92 -16.66 -3.09 -26.65
C ASN A 92 -15.89 -1.82 -27.04
N ASN A 93 -14.58 -1.93 -27.32
CA ASN A 93 -13.73 -0.81 -27.71
C ASN A 93 -13.88 0.41 -26.78
N PRO A 94 -13.34 0.37 -25.56
CA PRO A 94 -13.62 1.32 -24.51
C PRO A 94 -13.13 2.75 -24.85
N PRO A 95 -13.81 3.80 -24.32
CA PRO A 95 -13.48 5.19 -24.61
C PRO A 95 -12.17 5.66 -23.98
N SER A 96 -11.65 4.92 -23.01
CA SER A 96 -10.39 5.19 -22.31
C SER A 96 -9.45 4.00 -22.43
N ASP A 97 -8.13 4.26 -22.37
CA ASP A 97 -7.12 3.21 -22.35
C ASP A 97 -6.56 2.98 -20.94
N VAL A 98 -7.01 3.75 -19.94
CA VAL A 98 -6.56 3.71 -18.55
C VAL A 98 -7.76 3.90 -17.62
N TYR A 99 -7.92 3.02 -16.63
CA TYR A 99 -9.06 3.02 -15.69
C TYR A 99 -8.61 2.89 -14.24
N ARG A 100 -9.25 3.66 -13.37
CA ARG A 100 -9.20 3.47 -11.91
C ARG A 100 -10.25 2.48 -11.48
N VAL A 101 -9.89 1.62 -10.53
CA VAL A 101 -10.79 0.64 -9.94
C VAL A 101 -11.05 1.01 -8.48
N PRO A 102 -12.31 1.16 -8.06
CA PRO A 102 -12.64 1.40 -6.65
C PRO A 102 -12.14 0.25 -5.76
N ARG A 103 -11.73 0.55 -4.53
CA ARG A 103 -11.34 -0.46 -3.54
C ARG A 103 -12.24 -0.43 -2.34
N ARG A 104 -12.73 -1.60 -1.94
CA ARG A 104 -13.34 -1.83 -0.62
C ARG A 104 -12.30 -2.45 0.28
N SER A 105 -11.69 -1.64 1.12
CA SER A 105 -10.68 -2.11 2.08
C SER A 105 -11.36 -2.66 3.32
N TYR A 106 -10.95 -3.86 3.74
CA TYR A 106 -11.45 -4.55 4.92
C TYR A 106 -10.42 -4.51 6.04
N MET A 107 -10.87 -4.23 7.25
CA MET A 107 -10.06 -4.27 8.46
C MET A 107 -10.91 -4.77 9.63
N MET A 108 -10.36 -5.67 10.45
CA MET A 108 -11.06 -6.26 11.59
C MET A 108 -12.42 -6.86 11.19
N GLY A 109 -12.45 -7.57 10.06
CA GLY A 109 -13.64 -8.26 9.55
C GLY A 109 -14.71 -7.38 8.93
N ARG A 110 -14.50 -6.06 8.80
CA ARG A 110 -15.52 -5.17 8.22
C ARG A 110 -14.99 -4.30 7.08
N TRP A 111 -15.85 -3.97 6.16
CA TRP A 111 -15.59 -2.97 5.13
C TRP A 111 -15.51 -1.57 5.75
N ILE A 112 -14.38 -0.89 5.54
CA ILE A 112 -14.14 0.47 6.01
C ILE A 112 -14.67 1.47 4.98
N LYS A 113 -15.67 2.23 5.37
CA LYS A 113 -16.33 3.25 4.54
C LYS A 113 -15.80 4.65 4.81
N GLY A 114 -15.43 4.92 6.07
CA GLY A 114 -14.92 6.19 6.55
C GLY A 114 -13.39 6.29 6.50
N SER A 115 -12.83 7.18 7.32
CA SER A 115 -11.40 7.43 7.46
C SER A 115 -10.67 7.80 6.17
N GLY A 116 -11.41 8.05 5.07
CA GLY A 116 -10.87 8.31 3.74
C GLY A 116 -10.36 7.08 3.01
N TRP A 117 -10.85 5.89 3.38
CA TRP A 117 -10.47 4.62 2.76
C TRP A 117 -11.34 4.24 1.55
N TYR A 118 -12.50 4.83 1.38
CA TYR A 118 -13.35 4.56 0.23
C TYR A 118 -13.78 5.86 -0.47
N PRO A 119 -13.86 5.92 -1.80
CA PRO A 119 -13.33 5.00 -2.81
C PRO A 119 -11.82 5.20 -3.02
N ASN A 120 -10.96 4.39 -2.58
CA ASN A 120 -9.50 4.59 -2.54
C ASN A 120 -8.86 4.54 -3.95
N PHE A 121 -8.97 5.62 -4.71
CA PHE A 121 -8.38 5.75 -6.06
C PHE A 121 -6.92 6.23 -5.98
N ARG A 122 -5.99 5.37 -5.63
CA ARG A 122 -4.57 5.78 -5.60
C ARG A 122 -3.98 5.82 -6.99
N GLN A 123 -4.15 4.75 -7.75
CA GLN A 123 -3.52 4.53 -9.06
C GLN A 123 -4.52 3.84 -9.97
N PRO A 124 -4.41 4.03 -11.30
CA PRO A 124 -5.10 3.17 -12.25
C PRO A 124 -4.64 1.72 -12.10
N GLN A 125 -5.57 0.80 -12.28
CA GLN A 125 -5.29 -0.63 -12.16
C GLN A 125 -5.64 -1.43 -13.42
N LEU A 126 -6.48 -0.90 -14.30
CA LEU A 126 -6.75 -1.50 -15.60
C LEU A 126 -6.27 -0.53 -16.69
N PHE A 127 -5.42 -0.99 -17.60
CA PHE A 127 -4.92 -0.15 -18.67
C PHE A 127 -4.45 -1.00 -19.86
N LYS A 128 -4.53 -0.40 -21.04
CA LYS A 128 -4.00 -0.98 -22.26
C LYS A 128 -2.47 -1.02 -22.18
N ASN A 129 -1.85 -2.07 -22.64
CA ASN A 129 -0.40 -2.24 -22.61
C ASN A 129 0.27 -1.05 -23.35
N GLY A 130 1.25 -0.41 -22.69
CA GLY A 130 1.90 0.80 -23.16
C GLY A 130 1.15 2.12 -22.91
N ALA A 131 -0.11 2.10 -22.43
CA ALA A 131 -0.88 3.32 -22.19
C ALA A 131 -0.55 4.04 -20.87
N MET A 132 0.19 3.40 -19.97
CA MET A 132 0.56 3.94 -18.66
C MET A 132 1.93 3.44 -18.23
N ARG A 133 2.64 4.24 -17.45
CA ARG A 133 3.82 3.82 -16.69
C ARG A 133 3.81 4.41 -15.29
N TYR A 134 4.44 3.74 -14.34
CA TYR A 134 4.66 4.27 -13.00
C TYR A 134 5.89 5.17 -12.97
N THR A 135 5.84 6.25 -12.15
CA THR A 135 7.02 7.10 -11.92
C THR A 135 8.00 6.42 -10.97
N LEU A 136 9.28 6.80 -11.04
CA LEU A 136 10.34 6.18 -10.24
C LEU A 136 10.59 6.87 -8.89
N GLU A 137 9.61 7.61 -8.38
CA GLU A 137 9.74 8.29 -7.09
C GLU A 137 9.88 7.29 -5.93
N PRO A 138 10.79 7.53 -4.98
CA PRO A 138 11.11 6.58 -3.92
C PRO A 138 9.95 6.27 -2.96
N VAL A 139 9.03 7.20 -2.79
CA VAL A 139 7.88 7.09 -1.88
C VAL A 139 6.65 7.71 -2.54
N HIS A 140 5.60 6.91 -2.67
CA HIS A 140 4.37 7.25 -3.38
C HIS A 140 4.63 7.43 -4.89
N GLU A 141 4.95 6.30 -5.53
CA GLU A 141 5.01 6.25 -6.99
C GLU A 141 3.74 6.88 -7.57
N GLY A 142 3.93 7.83 -8.46
CA GLY A 142 2.89 8.37 -9.31
C GLY A 142 2.71 7.50 -10.55
N TYR A 143 1.98 8.01 -11.49
CA TYR A 143 1.83 7.38 -12.80
C TYR A 143 1.71 8.46 -13.88
N GLU A 144 2.08 8.11 -15.09
CA GLU A 144 1.90 8.91 -16.28
C GLU A 144 0.91 8.20 -17.20
N ASN A 145 -0.14 8.90 -17.59
CA ASN A 145 -1.05 8.46 -18.62
C ASN A 145 -0.49 8.83 -19.98
N LEU A 146 -0.07 7.82 -20.74
CA LEU A 146 0.57 7.99 -22.06
C LEU A 146 -0.43 7.90 -23.22
N SER A 147 -1.69 7.55 -22.93
CA SER A 147 -2.71 7.32 -23.98
C SER A 147 -3.24 8.61 -24.64
N GLY A 148 -3.05 9.76 -24.00
CA GLY A 148 -3.69 11.01 -24.43
C GLY A 148 -5.20 11.08 -24.19
N LYS A 149 -5.84 9.98 -23.74
CA LYS A 149 -7.27 9.90 -23.43
C LYS A 149 -7.54 10.18 -21.95
N PRO A 150 -8.75 10.62 -21.58
CA PRO A 150 -9.12 10.76 -20.17
C PRO A 150 -9.09 9.39 -19.44
N ILE A 151 -8.82 9.43 -18.12
CA ILE A 151 -8.83 8.24 -17.29
C ILE A 151 -10.27 7.89 -16.93
N GLY A 152 -10.69 6.66 -17.26
CA GLY A 152 -11.98 6.11 -16.88
C GLY A 152 -12.00 5.63 -15.42
N VAL A 153 -13.18 5.27 -14.97
CA VAL A 153 -13.42 4.68 -13.64
C VAL A 153 -14.38 3.52 -13.77
N LEU A 154 -14.04 2.36 -13.21
CA LEU A 154 -14.96 1.23 -13.12
C LEU A 154 -16.03 1.49 -12.06
N ALA A 155 -17.21 0.94 -12.26
CA ALA A 155 -18.32 1.04 -11.31
C ALA A 155 -18.17 0.08 -10.13
N ASN A 156 -17.63 -1.12 -10.39
CA ASN A 156 -17.46 -2.16 -9.39
C ASN A 156 -16.11 -2.08 -8.69
N ALA A 157 -16.06 -2.56 -7.44
CA ALA A 157 -14.89 -2.45 -6.59
C ALA A 157 -14.20 -3.80 -6.35
N ILE A 158 -12.87 -3.78 -6.38
CA ILE A 158 -12.05 -4.87 -5.83
C ILE A 158 -12.12 -4.86 -4.31
N TRP A 159 -11.78 -5.99 -3.69
CA TRP A 159 -11.57 -6.07 -2.25
C TRP A 159 -10.09 -5.96 -1.93
N GLN A 160 -9.79 -5.29 -0.80
CA GLN A 160 -8.44 -5.16 -0.29
C GLN A 160 -8.39 -5.54 1.20
N PHE A 161 -7.36 -6.31 1.58
CA PHE A 161 -7.10 -6.78 2.94
C PHE A 161 -5.70 -6.31 3.38
N PRO A 162 -5.53 -5.00 3.70
CA PRO A 162 -4.21 -4.39 3.88
C PRO A 162 -3.49 -4.86 5.14
N PHE A 163 -4.23 -5.44 6.11
CA PHE A 163 -3.71 -5.91 7.39
C PHE A 163 -4.39 -7.21 7.81
N ARG A 164 -3.62 -8.16 8.30
CA ARG A 164 -4.10 -9.42 8.90
C ARG A 164 -4.52 -9.23 10.37
N ASN A 165 -3.75 -8.40 11.10
CA ASN A 165 -3.91 -8.18 12.53
C ASN A 165 -3.43 -6.78 12.92
N ILE A 166 -3.57 -6.44 14.21
CA ILE A 166 -3.13 -5.14 14.76
C ILE A 166 -1.61 -5.02 14.78
N GLU A 167 -0.88 -6.12 14.93
CA GLU A 167 0.58 -6.12 14.91
C GLU A 167 1.12 -5.56 13.57
N GLU A 168 0.55 -6.01 12.44
CA GLU A 168 0.90 -5.44 11.12
C GLU A 168 0.58 -3.95 11.01
N VAL A 169 -0.51 -3.49 11.62
CA VAL A 169 -0.84 -2.06 11.67
C VAL A 169 0.27 -1.28 12.39
N ILE A 170 0.71 -1.77 13.55
CA ILE A 170 1.76 -1.13 14.36
C ILE A 170 3.10 -1.14 13.61
N HIS A 171 3.50 -2.28 13.05
CA HIS A 171 4.74 -2.37 12.27
C HIS A 171 4.75 -1.42 11.08
N LYS A 172 3.67 -1.38 10.32
CA LYS A 172 3.53 -0.49 9.16
C LYS A 172 3.55 0.98 9.60
N MET A 173 2.83 1.33 10.67
CA MET A 173 2.84 2.67 11.25
C MET A 173 4.24 3.10 11.66
N ASN A 174 4.98 2.24 12.38
CA ASN A 174 6.35 2.54 12.79
C ASN A 174 7.28 2.78 11.59
N ARG A 175 7.23 1.89 10.58
CA ARG A 175 8.01 2.02 9.34
C ARG A 175 7.68 3.33 8.60
N TYR A 176 6.39 3.64 8.39
CA TYR A 176 5.97 4.84 7.65
C TYR A 176 6.23 6.14 8.43
N SER A 177 6.17 6.11 9.77
CA SER A 177 6.57 7.26 10.56
C SER A 177 8.04 7.59 10.36
N SER A 178 8.94 6.59 10.31
CA SER A 178 10.38 6.76 10.04
C SER A 178 10.65 7.28 8.62
N LEU A 179 10.02 6.66 7.60
CA LEU A 179 10.14 7.10 6.19
C LEU A 179 9.60 8.52 5.96
N GLY A 180 8.74 9.00 6.83
CA GLY A 180 8.18 10.35 6.77
C GLY A 180 9.04 11.44 7.41
N VAL A 181 10.08 11.09 8.20
CA VAL A 181 10.94 12.07 8.89
C VAL A 181 11.66 13.01 7.93
N PRO A 182 12.28 12.56 6.83
CA PRO A 182 12.96 13.47 5.89
C PRO A 182 12.02 14.54 5.31
N LYS A 183 10.74 14.24 5.12
CA LYS A 183 9.76 15.20 4.58
C LYS A 183 9.51 16.41 5.50
N ILE A 184 9.84 16.30 6.79
CA ILE A 184 9.70 17.36 7.76
C ILE A 184 11.05 17.83 8.32
N ALA A 185 12.15 17.48 7.65
CA ALA A 185 13.51 17.85 8.09
C ALA A 185 13.72 19.36 8.25
N HIS A 186 13.03 20.16 7.41
CA HIS A 186 13.07 21.62 7.42
C HIS A 186 12.26 22.26 8.57
N LYS A 187 11.44 21.48 9.29
CA LYS A 187 10.54 22.01 10.34
C LYS A 187 11.25 22.06 11.69
N LYS A 188 11.02 23.14 12.43
CA LYS A 188 11.30 23.17 13.88
C LYS A 188 10.21 22.35 14.57
N VAL A 189 10.61 21.36 15.36
CA VAL A 189 9.72 20.42 16.03
C VAL A 189 9.92 20.46 17.54
N SER A 190 8.83 20.25 18.28
CA SER A 190 8.82 20.05 19.73
C SER A 190 7.87 18.88 20.04
N MET A 191 7.95 18.32 21.24
CA MET A 191 7.01 17.27 21.68
C MET A 191 5.57 17.77 21.71
N ALA A 192 5.34 19.05 22.09
CA ALA A 192 4.02 19.66 22.02
C ALA A 192 3.49 19.73 20.57
N SER A 193 4.36 20.10 19.61
CA SER A 193 3.98 20.09 18.18
C SER A 193 3.71 18.69 17.67
N ALA A 194 4.49 17.69 18.11
CA ALA A 194 4.25 16.28 17.76
C ALA A 194 2.86 15.82 18.22
N PHE A 195 2.50 16.10 19.47
CA PHE A 195 1.18 15.77 20.01
C PHE A 195 0.06 16.51 19.27
N GLY A 196 0.19 17.83 19.06
CA GLY A 196 -0.81 18.63 18.35
C GLY A 196 -1.07 18.13 16.92
N HIS A 197 -0.01 17.80 16.17
CA HIS A 197 -0.16 17.23 14.82
C HIS A 197 -0.77 15.83 14.84
N GLY A 198 -0.43 15.00 15.82
CA GLY A 198 -1.04 13.69 16.02
C GLY A 198 -2.54 13.82 16.33
N LEU A 199 -2.90 14.68 17.29
CA LEU A 199 -4.29 14.91 17.66
C LEU A 199 -5.12 15.43 16.48
N TRP A 200 -4.57 16.39 15.73
CA TRP A 200 -5.23 16.86 14.50
C TRP A 200 -5.43 15.73 13.48
N SER A 201 -4.43 14.85 13.32
CA SER A 201 -4.55 13.68 12.44
C SER A 201 -5.68 12.75 12.89
N PHE A 202 -5.81 12.49 14.19
CA PHE A 202 -6.92 11.72 14.76
C PHE A 202 -8.27 12.35 14.43
N ILE A 203 -8.45 13.63 14.80
CA ILE A 203 -9.69 14.37 14.58
C ILE A 203 -10.07 14.36 13.09
N LYS A 204 -9.10 14.62 12.22
CA LYS A 204 -9.30 14.60 10.77
C LYS A 204 -9.84 13.25 10.28
N HIS A 205 -9.26 12.13 10.72
CA HIS A 205 -9.66 10.80 10.22
C HIS A 205 -10.92 10.28 10.93
N TYR A 206 -11.06 10.51 12.22
CA TYR A 206 -12.20 10.01 12.99
C TYR A 206 -13.46 10.84 12.78
N ILE A 207 -13.35 12.18 12.84
CA ILE A 207 -14.49 13.09 12.73
C ILE A 207 -14.73 13.50 11.27
N PHE A 208 -13.79 14.27 10.68
CA PHE A 208 -14.03 14.89 9.36
C PHE A 208 -14.12 13.87 8.24
N LYS A 209 -13.35 12.77 8.29
CA LYS A 209 -13.46 11.66 7.35
C LYS A 209 -14.40 10.55 7.81
N LYS A 210 -15.24 10.84 8.80
CA LYS A 210 -16.31 9.96 9.28
C LYS A 210 -15.82 8.57 9.72
N GLY A 211 -14.62 8.45 10.29
CA GLY A 211 -14.10 7.17 10.79
C GLY A 211 -15.00 6.53 11.85
N PHE A 212 -15.73 7.35 12.62
CA PHE A 212 -16.66 6.87 13.65
C PHE A 212 -17.77 5.95 13.11
N ILE A 213 -18.14 6.04 11.83
CA ILE A 213 -19.15 5.14 11.24
C ILE A 213 -18.69 3.69 11.15
N ASP A 214 -17.36 3.46 11.18
CA ASP A 214 -16.76 2.14 11.12
C ASP A 214 -16.51 1.54 12.51
N GLY A 215 -17.04 2.15 13.57
CA GLY A 215 -16.95 1.67 14.94
C GLY A 215 -15.49 1.53 15.41
N TRP A 216 -15.17 0.42 16.10
CA TRP A 216 -13.83 0.20 16.63
C TRP A 216 -12.74 0.14 15.55
N ALA A 217 -13.04 -0.40 14.36
CA ALA A 217 -12.07 -0.41 13.27
C ALA A 217 -11.72 1.01 12.83
N GLY A 218 -12.70 1.89 12.70
CA GLY A 218 -12.48 3.31 12.40
C GLY A 218 -11.71 4.05 13.49
N PHE A 219 -11.96 3.72 14.77
CA PHE A 219 -11.18 4.25 15.88
C PHE A 219 -9.71 3.81 15.79
N VAL A 220 -9.44 2.51 15.60
CA VAL A 220 -8.08 1.98 15.47
C VAL A 220 -7.34 2.63 14.30
N ILE A 221 -8.01 2.83 13.15
CA ILE A 221 -7.43 3.53 12.00
C ILE A 221 -7.07 4.98 12.36
N ALA A 222 -7.99 5.70 13.00
CA ALA A 222 -7.75 7.09 13.38
C ALA A 222 -6.63 7.21 14.43
N PHE A 223 -6.59 6.28 15.39
CA PHE A 223 -5.54 6.21 16.41
C PHE A 223 -4.18 5.87 15.79
N GLY A 224 -4.10 4.91 14.87
CA GLY A 224 -2.87 4.63 14.12
C GLY A 224 -2.38 5.83 13.29
N ASN A 225 -3.29 6.65 12.77
CA ASN A 225 -2.94 7.92 12.12
C ASN A 225 -2.41 8.97 13.11
N PHE A 226 -2.96 9.01 14.34
CA PHE A 226 -2.40 9.80 15.44
C PHE A 226 -0.97 9.36 15.73
N GLU A 227 -0.75 8.09 16.05
CA GLU A 227 0.55 7.52 16.40
C GLU A 227 1.59 7.74 15.28
N GLY A 228 1.25 7.41 14.03
CA GLY A 228 2.15 7.57 12.89
C GLY A 228 2.58 9.02 12.67
N THR A 229 1.66 9.96 12.92
CA THR A 229 1.96 11.41 12.84
C THR A 229 2.78 11.85 14.05
N PHE A 230 2.36 11.49 15.25
CA PHE A 230 3.09 11.81 16.49
C PHE A 230 4.53 11.30 16.43
N TYR A 231 4.74 10.00 16.13
CA TYR A 231 6.08 9.41 16.09
C TYR A 231 6.95 9.97 14.96
N ARG A 232 6.39 10.40 13.83
CA ARG A 232 7.16 11.11 12.79
C ARG A 232 7.79 12.39 13.36
N TYR A 233 7.02 13.20 14.06
CA TYR A 233 7.52 14.44 14.68
C TYR A 233 8.42 14.16 15.88
N ALA A 234 8.09 13.17 16.72
CA ALA A 234 8.90 12.76 17.86
C ALA A 234 10.28 12.24 17.42
N LYS A 235 10.34 11.38 16.40
CA LYS A 235 11.61 10.89 15.81
C LYS A 235 12.45 12.05 15.23
N ARG A 236 11.79 13.05 14.62
CA ARG A 236 12.50 14.24 14.13
C ARG A 236 13.02 15.08 15.30
N TYR A 237 12.25 15.22 16.37
CA TYR A 237 12.70 15.88 17.60
C TYR A 237 13.90 15.16 18.22
N GLU A 238 13.83 13.84 18.36
CA GLU A 238 14.92 12.99 18.85
C GLU A 238 16.21 13.19 18.05
N GLN A 239 16.15 13.19 16.72
CA GLN A 239 17.31 13.45 15.86
C GLN A 239 17.97 14.82 16.08
N ASN A 240 17.22 15.80 16.57
CA ASN A 240 17.74 17.13 16.88
C ASN A 240 18.36 17.23 18.29
N GLN A 241 18.22 16.18 19.12
CA GLN A 241 18.81 16.11 20.44
C GLN A 241 20.15 15.38 20.35
N ASN A 242 21.22 15.99 20.80
CA ASN A 242 22.50 15.32 20.98
C ASN A 242 22.44 14.43 22.25
N TRP A 243 21.50 13.48 22.25
CA TRP A 243 21.35 12.59 23.40
C TRP A 243 22.56 11.66 23.49
N GLN A 244 23.23 11.70 24.65
CA GLN A 244 24.32 10.80 25.00
C GLN A 244 23.83 9.91 26.15
N PRO A 245 24.09 8.59 26.10
CA PRO A 245 23.80 7.75 27.25
C PRO A 245 24.61 8.24 28.45
N PRO A 246 24.08 8.18 29.69
CA PRO A 246 24.84 8.50 30.87
C PRO A 246 26.08 7.61 30.92
N GLN A 247 27.24 8.23 31.16
CA GLN A 247 28.47 7.47 31.36
C GLN A 247 28.31 6.68 32.66
N SER A 248 28.44 5.34 32.59
CA SER A 248 28.48 4.51 33.79
C SER A 248 29.74 4.90 34.58
N GLU A 249 29.58 5.30 35.84
CA GLU A 249 30.74 5.42 36.74
C GLU A 249 31.40 4.03 36.80
N PRO A 250 32.73 3.95 36.63
CA PRO A 250 33.44 2.68 36.79
C PRO A 250 33.20 2.16 38.20
N LEU A 251 32.69 0.93 38.31
CA LEU A 251 32.52 0.27 39.60
C LEU A 251 33.87 0.29 40.32
N ARG A 252 33.98 1.06 41.42
CA ARG A 252 35.17 1.02 42.30
C ARG A 252 35.29 -0.41 42.80
N ARG A 253 36.41 -1.06 42.49
CA ARG A 253 36.78 -2.31 43.16
C ARG A 253 36.88 -2.01 44.66
N GLU A 254 35.93 -2.52 45.45
CA GLU A 254 36.13 -2.57 46.89
C GLU A 254 37.33 -3.48 47.13
N ASN A 255 38.42 -2.87 47.62
CA ASN A 255 39.58 -3.62 48.12
C ASN A 255 39.08 -4.41 49.33
N ARG A 256 38.95 -5.72 49.15
CA ARG A 256 38.86 -6.67 50.26
C ARG A 256 40.26 -7.07 50.71
#